data_01ec38824f2c78fe000710d0a72d1a2d
#
_entry.id   01ec38824f2c78fe000710d0a72d1a2d
#
_cell.length_a   1.000
_cell.length_b   1.000
_cell.length_c   1.000
_cell.angle_alpha   90.00
_cell.angle_beta   90.00
_cell.angle_gamma   90.00
#
_symmetry.space_group_name_H-M   'P 1'
#
loop_
_entity.id
_entity.type
_entity.pdbx_description
1 polymer ?
#
loop_
_entity_poly.entity_id
_entity_poly.type
_entity_poly.pdbx_seq_one_letter_code
_entity_poly.pdbx_strand_id
1 'polypeptide(L)'
;MLVAARDAVFSVAYVKVGLTPDGGATAFLAEFMSRQLLTELCLTGNRVDGERMHALGAVNRLAAPGQALAEALALAHGVAEGPALAMARIKSLCRVAHANTLEEQLEQEARFMVLSQETEESREGIGAFLEKRPPDYAGLRRPG
;
A
#
# COMPACT_ATOMS: atom_id res chain seq x y z
N MET A 1 -0.58 1.22 -2.59
CA MET A 1 -0.77 2.50 -1.90
C MET A 1 -1.68 3.38 -2.75
N LEU A 2 -2.52 4.19 -2.12
CA LEU A 2 -3.50 5.06 -2.79
C LEU A 2 -3.30 6.51 -2.34
N VAL A 3 -3.25 7.43 -3.31
CA VAL A 3 -3.23 8.88 -3.09
C VAL A 3 -4.53 9.45 -3.64
N ALA A 4 -5.23 10.27 -2.87
CA ALA A 4 -6.45 10.93 -3.32
C ALA A 4 -6.42 12.42 -3.01
N ALA A 5 -7.07 13.22 -3.84
CA ALA A 5 -7.34 14.61 -3.49
C ALA A 5 -8.34 14.69 -2.33
N ARG A 6 -8.25 15.74 -1.49
CA ARG A 6 -9.17 15.92 -0.34
C ARG A 6 -10.63 16.00 -0.79
N ASP A 7 -10.87 16.61 -1.94
CA ASP A 7 -12.17 16.77 -2.57
C ASP A 7 -12.59 15.60 -3.48
N ALA A 8 -11.78 14.53 -3.55
CA ALA A 8 -12.16 13.32 -4.29
C ALA A 8 -13.42 12.69 -3.68
N VAL A 9 -14.30 12.20 -4.53
CA VAL A 9 -15.57 11.58 -4.11
C VAL A 9 -15.56 10.10 -4.45
N PHE A 10 -15.86 9.28 -3.46
CA PHE A 10 -16.01 7.84 -3.57
C PHE A 10 -17.46 7.45 -3.33
N SER A 11 -17.98 6.46 -4.06
CA SER A 11 -19.32 5.95 -3.85
C SER A 11 -19.47 4.52 -4.38
N VAL A 12 -20.18 3.68 -3.64
CA VAL A 12 -20.62 2.34 -4.07
C VAL A 12 -22.10 2.45 -4.48
N ALA A 13 -22.35 3.13 -5.60
CA ALA A 13 -23.67 3.63 -5.97
C ALA A 13 -24.60 2.62 -6.69
N TYR A 14 -24.21 1.36 -6.80
CA TYR A 14 -24.98 0.31 -7.52
C TYR A 14 -26.42 0.19 -7.05
N VAL A 15 -26.66 0.28 -5.74
CA VAL A 15 -28.00 0.17 -5.15
C VAL A 15 -28.96 1.22 -5.69
N LYS A 16 -28.46 2.40 -6.09
CA LYS A 16 -29.31 3.49 -6.62
C LYS A 16 -29.96 3.18 -7.96
N VAL A 17 -29.44 2.17 -8.66
CA VAL A 17 -29.98 1.67 -9.94
C VAL A 17 -30.44 0.21 -9.82
N GLY A 18 -30.63 -0.31 -8.60
CA GLY A 18 -31.11 -1.65 -8.34
C GLY A 18 -30.12 -2.78 -8.64
N LEU A 19 -28.81 -2.47 -8.67
CA LEU A 19 -27.75 -3.44 -8.92
C LEU A 19 -26.96 -3.74 -7.64
N THR A 20 -26.24 -4.85 -7.65
CA THR A 20 -25.25 -5.21 -6.63
C THR A 20 -23.86 -4.77 -7.05
N PRO A 21 -22.95 -4.50 -6.10
CA PRO A 21 -21.53 -4.25 -6.41
C PRO A 21 -20.90 -5.41 -7.20
N ASP A 22 -20.04 -5.08 -8.15
CA ASP A 22 -19.25 -6.02 -8.96
C ASP A 22 -17.74 -5.67 -8.94
N GLY A 23 -16.96 -6.31 -9.80
CA GLY A 23 -15.53 -6.02 -9.98
C GLY A 23 -14.67 -6.20 -8.72
N GLY A 24 -15.18 -6.90 -7.70
CA GLY A 24 -14.47 -7.09 -6.43
C GLY A 24 -14.62 -5.92 -5.45
N ALA A 25 -15.52 -4.96 -5.70
CA ALA A 25 -15.66 -3.77 -4.85
C ALA A 25 -15.86 -4.11 -3.37
N THR A 26 -16.71 -5.09 -3.04
CA THR A 26 -16.91 -5.50 -1.65
C THR A 26 -15.69 -6.17 -1.03
N ALA A 27 -14.98 -7.02 -1.80
CA ALA A 27 -13.78 -7.71 -1.32
C ALA A 27 -12.64 -6.74 -1.02
N PHE A 28 -12.34 -5.85 -1.98
CA PHE A 28 -11.25 -4.88 -1.81
C PHE A 28 -11.53 -3.84 -0.72
N LEU A 29 -12.77 -3.36 -0.60
CA LEU A 29 -13.11 -2.41 0.46
C LEU A 29 -13.13 -3.06 1.85
N ALA A 30 -13.44 -4.35 1.95
CA ALA A 30 -13.39 -5.10 3.21
C ALA A 30 -11.97 -5.19 3.81
N GLU A 31 -10.92 -5.03 3.00
CA GLU A 31 -9.54 -4.99 3.48
C GLU A 31 -9.21 -3.73 4.29
N PHE A 32 -9.98 -2.66 4.15
CA PHE A 32 -9.70 -1.34 4.74
C PHE A 32 -10.73 -0.87 5.75
N MET A 33 -11.91 -1.48 5.79
CA MET A 33 -12.98 -1.00 6.64
C MET A 33 -13.77 -2.13 7.30
N SER A 34 -14.45 -1.82 8.39
CA SER A 34 -15.32 -2.79 9.07
C SER A 34 -16.48 -3.23 8.18
N ARG A 35 -16.96 -4.47 8.40
CA ARG A 35 -18.13 -5.00 7.69
C ARG A 35 -19.35 -4.07 7.83
N GLN A 36 -19.53 -3.46 9.00
CA GLN A 36 -20.67 -2.55 9.25
C GLN A 36 -20.60 -1.33 8.33
N LEU A 37 -19.45 -0.68 8.22
CA LEU A 37 -19.27 0.48 7.36
C LEU A 37 -19.39 0.13 5.88
N LEU A 38 -18.79 -0.98 5.46
CA LEU A 38 -18.93 -1.49 4.09
C LEU A 38 -20.40 -1.72 3.73
N THR A 39 -21.16 -2.36 4.64
CA THR A 39 -22.59 -2.61 4.44
C THR A 39 -23.37 -1.29 4.31
N GLU A 40 -23.09 -0.31 5.17
CA GLU A 40 -23.69 1.02 5.08
C GLU A 40 -23.43 1.66 3.72
N LEU A 41 -22.16 1.72 3.27
CA LEU A 41 -21.79 2.31 1.98
C LEU A 41 -22.46 1.61 0.80
N CYS A 42 -22.54 0.29 0.81
CA CYS A 42 -23.16 -0.49 -0.26
C CYS A 42 -24.69 -0.34 -0.28
N LEU A 43 -25.35 -0.30 0.89
CA LEU A 43 -26.81 -0.20 0.97
C LEU A 43 -27.34 1.21 0.75
N THR A 44 -26.57 2.23 1.10
CA THR A 44 -26.99 3.62 0.93
C THR A 44 -26.53 4.24 -0.38
N GLY A 45 -25.39 3.76 -0.93
CA GLY A 45 -24.74 4.38 -2.08
C GLY A 45 -24.33 5.84 -1.82
N ASN A 46 -24.14 6.21 -0.57
CA ASN A 46 -23.74 7.56 -0.19
C ASN A 46 -22.33 7.90 -0.66
N ARG A 47 -22.11 9.20 -0.88
CA ARG A 47 -20.79 9.72 -1.22
C ARG A 47 -19.94 9.86 0.02
N VAL A 48 -18.64 9.53 -0.11
CA VAL A 48 -17.60 9.68 0.90
C VAL A 48 -16.47 10.48 0.28
N ASP A 49 -15.94 11.46 0.97
CA ASP A 49 -14.82 12.27 0.49
C ASP A 49 -13.45 11.62 0.76
N GLY A 50 -12.41 12.22 0.20
CA GLY A 50 -11.04 11.75 0.35
C GLY A 50 -10.55 11.77 1.80
N GLU A 51 -10.96 12.76 2.59
CA GLU A 51 -10.58 12.87 4.00
C GLU A 51 -11.16 11.71 4.83
N ARG A 52 -12.43 11.39 4.60
CA ARG A 52 -13.06 10.25 5.28
C ARG A 52 -12.42 8.93 4.87
N MET A 53 -12.12 8.73 3.58
CA MET A 53 -11.43 7.52 3.11
C MET A 53 -10.01 7.41 3.68
N HIS A 54 -9.33 8.52 3.88
CA HIS A 54 -8.04 8.55 4.56
C HIS A 54 -8.16 8.20 6.04
N ALA A 55 -9.13 8.79 6.75
CA ALA A 55 -9.40 8.46 8.15
C ALA A 55 -9.76 6.97 8.37
N LEU A 56 -10.30 6.31 7.35
CA LEU A 56 -10.62 4.88 7.35
C LEU A 56 -9.41 3.98 6.98
N GLY A 57 -8.26 4.56 6.62
CA GLY A 57 -7.07 3.81 6.21
C GLY A 57 -7.07 3.35 4.75
N ALA A 58 -8.14 3.61 3.97
CA ALA A 58 -8.22 3.22 2.57
C ALA A 58 -7.35 4.11 1.65
N VAL A 59 -7.13 5.37 2.02
CA VAL A 59 -6.25 6.31 1.32
C VAL A 59 -5.00 6.55 2.16
N ASN A 60 -3.82 6.29 1.60
CA ASN A 60 -2.54 6.42 2.30
C ASN A 60 -2.10 7.88 2.45
N ARG A 61 -2.38 8.73 1.45
CA ARG A 61 -2.02 10.15 1.45
C ARG A 61 -3.11 11.01 0.85
N LEU A 62 -3.31 12.19 1.44
CA LEU A 62 -4.17 13.23 0.89
C LEU A 62 -3.35 14.27 0.15
N ALA A 63 -3.82 14.64 -1.03
CA ALA A 63 -3.29 15.73 -1.83
C ALA A 63 -4.26 16.93 -1.86
N ALA A 64 -3.78 18.11 -2.16
CA ALA A 64 -4.63 19.24 -2.49
C ALA A 64 -5.42 18.95 -3.79
N PRO A 65 -6.55 19.63 -4.03
CA PRO A 65 -7.30 19.50 -5.27
C PRO A 65 -6.40 19.66 -6.49
N GLY A 66 -6.51 18.73 -7.44
CA GLY A 66 -5.69 18.70 -8.66
C GLY A 66 -4.25 18.20 -8.49
N GLN A 67 -3.76 17.91 -7.28
CA GLN A 67 -2.38 17.51 -7.02
C GLN A 67 -2.18 16.01 -6.81
N ALA A 68 -3.23 15.19 -6.88
CA ALA A 68 -3.14 13.76 -6.58
C ALA A 68 -2.11 13.01 -7.45
N LEU A 69 -1.98 13.35 -8.73
CA LEU A 69 -0.99 12.73 -9.63
C LEU A 69 0.44 13.11 -9.22
N ALA A 70 0.69 14.40 -8.95
CA ALA A 70 2.02 14.86 -8.55
C ALA A 70 2.47 14.19 -7.24
N GLU A 71 1.60 14.14 -6.24
CA GLU A 71 1.86 13.46 -4.97
C GLU A 71 2.04 11.95 -5.14
N ALA A 72 1.27 11.31 -6.01
CA ALA A 72 1.41 9.89 -6.30
C ALA A 72 2.76 9.59 -6.98
N LEU A 73 3.19 10.42 -7.93
CA LEU A 73 4.49 10.29 -8.59
C LEU A 73 5.64 10.52 -7.61
N ALA A 74 5.56 11.54 -6.74
CA ALA A 74 6.55 11.78 -5.71
C ALA A 74 6.68 10.59 -4.75
N LEU A 75 5.55 10.02 -4.32
CA LEU A 75 5.54 8.80 -3.50
C LEU A 75 6.17 7.61 -4.25
N ALA A 76 5.82 7.42 -5.51
CA ALA A 76 6.33 6.33 -6.33
C ALA A 76 7.84 6.45 -6.56
N HIS A 77 8.35 7.64 -6.85
CA HIS A 77 9.79 7.91 -6.99
C HIS A 77 10.54 7.63 -5.69
N GLY A 78 10.04 8.11 -4.53
CA GLY A 78 10.69 7.81 -3.25
C GLY A 78 10.73 6.32 -2.93
N VAL A 79 9.68 5.57 -3.28
CA VAL A 79 9.69 4.10 -3.16
C VAL A 79 10.67 3.48 -4.16
N ALA A 80 10.74 3.98 -5.39
CA ALA A 80 11.63 3.44 -6.41
C ALA A 80 13.13 3.61 -6.09
N GLU A 81 13.50 4.54 -5.22
CA GLU A 81 14.88 4.71 -4.74
C GLU A 81 15.30 3.67 -3.69
N GLY A 82 14.36 2.94 -3.13
CA GLY A 82 14.62 1.97 -2.07
C GLY A 82 15.17 0.62 -2.57
N PRO A 83 15.44 -0.34 -1.66
CA PRO A 83 16.00 -1.66 -1.96
C PRO A 83 14.97 -2.54 -2.68
N ALA A 84 15.15 -2.77 -3.98
CA ALA A 84 14.16 -3.40 -4.85
C ALA A 84 13.82 -4.84 -4.43
N LEU A 85 14.83 -5.65 -4.07
CA LEU A 85 14.64 -7.04 -3.64
C LEU A 85 13.90 -7.11 -2.30
N ALA A 86 14.31 -6.30 -1.33
CA ALA A 86 13.63 -6.24 -0.03
C ALA A 86 12.19 -5.77 -0.20
N MET A 87 11.93 -4.72 -1.01
CA MET A 87 10.59 -4.23 -1.28
C MET A 87 9.68 -5.26 -1.98
N ALA A 88 10.22 -6.04 -2.90
CA ALA A 88 9.46 -7.12 -3.55
C ALA A 88 9.03 -8.19 -2.52
N ARG A 89 9.91 -8.57 -1.59
CA ARG A 89 9.62 -9.51 -0.50
C ARG A 89 8.61 -8.93 0.48
N ILE A 90 8.77 -7.68 0.89
CA ILE A 90 7.81 -6.96 1.76
C ILE A 90 6.41 -6.95 1.12
N LYS A 91 6.30 -6.60 -0.16
CA LYS A 91 5.00 -6.65 -0.87
C LYS A 91 4.38 -8.05 -0.87
N SER A 92 5.21 -9.09 -1.02
CA SER A 92 4.74 -10.47 -0.97
C SER A 92 4.22 -10.84 0.42
N LEU A 93 4.93 -10.47 1.49
CA LEU A 93 4.51 -10.69 2.87
C LEU A 93 3.19 -9.97 3.17
N CYS A 94 3.12 -8.68 2.86
CA CYS A 94 1.91 -7.89 3.11
C CYS A 94 0.68 -8.44 2.38
N ARG A 95 0.84 -8.97 1.16
CA ARG A 95 -0.27 -9.51 0.36
C ARG A 95 -0.95 -10.70 1.00
N VAL A 96 -0.20 -11.53 1.72
CA VAL A 96 -0.70 -12.80 2.29
C VAL A 96 -0.96 -12.73 3.79
N ALA A 97 -0.58 -11.64 4.45
CA ALA A 97 -0.63 -11.50 5.90
C ALA A 97 -2.03 -11.70 6.53
N HIS A 98 -3.10 -11.43 5.79
CA HIS A 98 -4.47 -11.67 6.25
C HIS A 98 -5.00 -13.08 5.94
N ALA A 99 -4.31 -13.82 5.08
CA ALA A 99 -4.73 -15.17 4.67
C ALA A 99 -3.94 -16.28 5.37
N ASN A 100 -2.69 -16.00 5.75
CA ASN A 100 -1.82 -16.94 6.44
C ASN A 100 -2.22 -17.09 7.91
N THR A 101 -1.93 -18.29 8.48
CA THR A 101 -1.83 -18.43 9.94
C THR A 101 -0.62 -17.65 10.46
N LEU A 102 -0.54 -17.41 11.77
CA LEU A 102 0.61 -16.75 12.37
C LEU A 102 1.90 -17.54 12.12
N GLU A 103 1.86 -18.86 12.24
CA GLU A 103 3.00 -19.75 12.03
C GLU A 103 3.51 -19.67 10.58
N GLU A 104 2.61 -19.73 9.60
CA GLU A 104 2.96 -19.59 8.18
C GLU A 104 3.58 -18.22 7.87
N GLN A 105 3.01 -17.17 8.47
CA GLN A 105 3.54 -15.81 8.26
C GLN A 105 4.94 -15.67 8.87
N LEU A 106 5.16 -16.13 10.11
CA LEU A 106 6.46 -16.08 10.78
C LEU A 106 7.53 -16.88 10.02
N GLU A 107 7.19 -18.07 9.52
CA GLU A 107 8.10 -18.89 8.71
C GLU A 107 8.50 -18.16 7.41
N GLN A 108 7.53 -17.54 6.73
CA GLN A 108 7.81 -16.81 5.50
C GLN A 108 8.64 -15.54 5.75
N GLU A 109 8.38 -14.82 6.84
CA GLU A 109 9.18 -13.67 7.27
C GLU A 109 10.62 -14.07 7.59
N ALA A 110 10.83 -15.15 8.37
CA ALA A 110 12.15 -15.66 8.69
C ALA A 110 12.93 -16.04 7.43
N ARG A 111 12.29 -16.77 6.51
CA ARG A 111 12.91 -17.13 5.22
C ARG A 111 13.32 -15.90 4.41
N PHE A 112 12.44 -14.91 4.27
CA PHE A 112 12.74 -13.70 3.50
C PHE A 112 13.78 -12.83 4.18
N MET A 113 13.84 -12.83 5.52
CA MET A 113 14.89 -12.15 6.27
C MET A 113 16.27 -12.74 5.95
N VAL A 114 16.43 -14.06 6.01
CA VAL A 114 17.68 -14.74 5.67
C VAL A 114 18.09 -14.42 4.23
N LEU A 115 17.18 -14.59 3.26
CA LEU A 115 17.45 -14.28 1.85
C LEU A 115 17.79 -12.79 1.61
N SER A 116 17.32 -11.90 2.47
CA SER A 116 17.62 -10.46 2.34
C SER A 116 18.98 -10.13 2.91
N GLN A 117 19.40 -10.77 4.01
CA GLN A 117 20.72 -10.56 4.62
C GLN A 117 21.90 -10.89 3.69
N GLU A 118 21.70 -11.79 2.73
CA GLU A 118 22.73 -12.20 1.77
C GLU A 118 22.91 -11.23 0.60
N THR A 119 22.05 -10.21 0.47
CA THR A 119 22.05 -9.29 -0.68
C THR A 119 23.03 -8.12 -0.52
N GLU A 120 23.45 -7.54 -1.64
CA GLU A 120 24.21 -6.28 -1.64
C GLU A 120 23.38 -5.12 -1.10
N GLU A 121 22.06 -5.13 -1.33
CA GLU A 121 21.16 -4.14 -0.75
C GLU A 121 21.23 -4.14 0.78
N SER A 122 21.27 -5.32 1.40
CA SER A 122 21.40 -5.43 2.86
C SER A 122 22.76 -4.91 3.36
N ARG A 123 23.84 -5.24 2.66
CA ARG A 123 25.18 -4.74 3.00
C ARG A 123 25.26 -3.22 2.92
N GLU A 124 24.74 -2.64 1.84
CA GLU A 124 24.65 -1.19 1.67
C GLU A 124 23.80 -0.54 2.77
N GLY A 125 22.60 -1.07 3.01
CA GLY A 125 21.69 -0.52 4.01
C GLY A 125 22.25 -0.55 5.43
N ILE A 126 22.86 -1.67 5.84
CA ILE A 126 23.48 -1.83 7.15
C ILE A 126 24.73 -0.94 7.26
N GLY A 127 25.60 -0.91 6.22
CA GLY A 127 26.77 -0.06 6.18
C GLY A 127 26.43 1.41 6.31
N ALA A 128 25.47 1.88 5.51
CA ALA A 128 25.00 3.26 5.54
C ALA A 128 24.43 3.64 6.92
N PHE A 129 23.65 2.74 7.55
CA PHE A 129 23.13 2.94 8.89
C PHE A 129 24.23 3.12 9.94
N LEU A 130 25.25 2.25 9.92
CA LEU A 130 26.39 2.33 10.86
C LEU A 130 27.24 3.58 10.64
N GLU A 131 27.41 4.00 9.38
CA GLU A 131 28.14 5.21 8.98
C GLU A 131 27.31 6.49 9.11
N LYS A 132 26.02 6.40 9.48
CA LYS A 132 25.07 7.52 9.60
C LYS A 132 24.94 8.35 8.31
N ARG A 133 24.98 7.71 7.16
CA ARG A 133 24.75 8.31 5.84
C ARG A 133 23.51 7.73 5.16
N PRO A 134 22.93 8.43 4.17
CA PRO A 134 21.90 7.84 3.32
C PRO A 134 22.44 6.63 2.53
N PRO A 135 21.63 5.55 2.35
CA PRO A 135 22.00 4.42 1.50
C PRO A 135 21.86 4.77 0.02
N ASP A 136 22.73 4.21 -0.85
CA ASP A 136 22.67 4.35 -2.31
C ASP A 136 22.26 3.04 -2.98
N TYR A 137 20.96 2.71 -2.91
CA TYR A 137 20.42 1.53 -3.60
C TYR A 137 20.32 1.73 -5.11
N ALA A 138 20.25 2.99 -5.59
CA ALA A 138 20.21 3.28 -7.01
C ALA A 138 21.55 2.97 -7.68
N GLY A 139 22.67 3.21 -6.99
CA GLY A 139 24.00 2.84 -7.44
C GLY A 139 24.17 1.35 -7.70
N LEU A 140 23.54 0.49 -6.88
CA LEU A 140 23.60 -0.98 -7.04
C LEU A 140 22.88 -1.49 -8.30
N ARG A 141 22.01 -0.69 -8.93
CA ARG A 141 21.22 -1.07 -10.13
C ARG A 141 21.84 -0.61 -11.43
N ARG A 142 22.91 0.19 -11.38
CA ARG A 142 23.60 0.63 -12.61
C ARG A 142 24.41 -0.54 -13.16
N PRO A 143 24.20 -0.94 -14.44
CA PRO A 143 25.12 -1.87 -15.08
C PRO A 143 26.49 -1.18 -15.14
N GLY A 144 27.53 -1.88 -14.66
CA GLY A 144 28.94 -1.47 -14.77
C GLY A 144 29.38 -1.40 -16.22
#